data_86010dad614d945f8a0d383c7f081ec5
#
_entry.id   86010dad614d945f8a0d383c7f081ec5
#
_cell.length_a   1.000
_cell.length_b   1.000
_cell.length_c   1.000
_cell.angle_alpha   90.00
_cell.angle_beta   90.00
_cell.angle_gamma   90.00
#
_symmetry.space_group_name_H-M   'P 1'
#
loop_
_entity.id
_entity.type
_entity.pdbx_description
1 polymer ?
#
loop_
_entity_poly.entity_id
_entity_poly.type
_entity_poly.pdbx_seq_one_letter_code
_entity_poly.pdbx_strand_id
1 'polypeptide(L)'
;MRAEALFCRGRFTDAHIELERAYAQIRGNGQENMALCCDFLAWRLSLCAEVEPELTLEERREALLRQHNASWLNIWNATAAYYHALRGEPERIPELFAQHRLSAVNILAPGKPMMEMFENQVYLAQGACAKVVGRSEGLLAMCEGMHYALVALHVRVQTAAAYERLGKHTEARALLRQALSDGEPDGLVMPFVENYDGLVPLLAQEIRSDLIDRIVELGEASRQRKMRNVRPRALSALTEREFEIVRLMAQRLSNREIAERLFLTEGSVKQYVKQIYSKLHIDGDTRTKRRRLNELLEAKA
;
A
#
# COMPACT_ATOMS: atom_id res chain seq x y z
N MET A 1 14.54 -2.86 -10.05
CA MET A 1 14.09 -4.14 -10.63
C MET A 1 14.38 -5.35 -9.74
N ARG A 2 15.62 -5.57 -9.25
CA ARG A 2 15.95 -6.75 -8.41
C ARG A 2 15.17 -6.75 -7.08
N ALA A 3 15.09 -5.63 -6.38
CA ALA A 3 14.32 -5.48 -5.15
C ALA A 3 12.83 -5.79 -5.37
N GLU A 4 12.22 -5.30 -6.46
CA GLU A 4 10.82 -5.59 -6.81
C GLU A 4 10.59 -7.08 -7.09
N ALA A 5 11.50 -7.74 -7.82
CA ALA A 5 11.39 -9.17 -8.10
C ALA A 5 11.47 -10.02 -6.82
N LEU A 6 12.33 -9.64 -5.87
CA LEU A 6 12.43 -10.29 -4.56
C LEU A 6 11.18 -10.05 -3.71
N PHE A 7 10.65 -8.84 -3.73
CA PHE A 7 9.38 -8.51 -3.07
C PHE A 7 8.23 -9.34 -3.63
N CYS A 8 8.10 -9.42 -4.97
CA CYS A 8 7.05 -10.21 -5.61
C CYS A 8 7.09 -11.70 -5.23
N ARG A 9 8.27 -12.22 -4.86
CA ARG A 9 8.48 -13.58 -4.35
C ARG A 9 8.30 -13.71 -2.82
N GLY A 10 7.92 -12.66 -2.11
CA GLY A 10 7.79 -12.65 -0.66
C GLY A 10 9.13 -12.73 0.10
N ARG A 11 10.25 -12.41 -0.55
CA ARG A 11 11.60 -12.37 0.05
C ARG A 11 11.90 -10.98 0.60
N PHE A 12 11.20 -10.60 1.66
CA PHE A 12 11.16 -9.21 2.15
C PHE A 12 12.50 -8.69 2.66
N THR A 13 13.27 -9.51 3.39
CA THR A 13 14.60 -9.12 3.88
C THR A 13 15.55 -8.84 2.73
N ASP A 14 15.58 -9.72 1.72
CA ASP A 14 16.45 -9.52 0.56
C ASP A 14 15.98 -8.34 -0.29
N ALA A 15 14.67 -8.15 -0.43
CA ALA A 15 14.10 -7.01 -1.13
C ALA A 15 14.49 -5.69 -0.45
N HIS A 16 14.47 -5.64 0.89
CA HIS A 16 14.90 -4.47 1.65
C HIS A 16 16.39 -4.16 1.45
N ILE A 17 17.26 -5.17 1.51
CA ILE A 17 18.71 -4.99 1.28
C ILE A 17 18.97 -4.40 -0.12
N GLU A 18 18.31 -4.93 -1.15
CA GLU A 18 18.47 -4.42 -2.53
C GLU A 18 17.84 -3.02 -2.69
N LEU A 19 16.80 -2.71 -1.94
CA LEU A 19 16.17 -1.39 -1.92
C LEU A 19 17.12 -0.34 -1.33
N GLU A 20 17.77 -0.63 -0.20
CA GLU A 20 18.78 0.24 0.41
C GLU A 20 19.97 0.52 -0.54
N ARG A 21 20.41 -0.51 -1.26
CA ARG A 21 21.43 -0.35 -2.30
C ARG A 21 20.98 0.59 -3.42
N ALA A 22 19.71 0.48 -3.84
CA ALA A 22 19.12 1.35 -4.85
C ALA A 22 19.05 2.82 -4.38
N TYR A 23 18.62 3.06 -3.14
CA TYR A 23 18.62 4.40 -2.54
C TYR A 23 20.03 5.00 -2.48
N ALA A 24 21.03 4.22 -2.06
CA ALA A 24 22.41 4.68 -1.99
C ALA A 24 22.94 5.11 -3.39
N GLN A 25 22.59 4.36 -4.44
CA GLN A 25 22.96 4.72 -5.82
C GLN A 25 22.25 5.99 -6.31
N ILE A 26 20.95 6.13 -6.01
CA ILE A 26 20.16 7.30 -6.40
C ILE A 26 20.74 8.56 -5.77
N ARG A 27 21.03 8.53 -4.47
CA ARG A 27 21.63 9.65 -3.72
C ARG A 27 23.01 10.02 -4.30
N GLY A 28 23.85 9.03 -4.58
CA GLY A 28 25.18 9.25 -5.13
C GLY A 28 25.20 9.85 -6.54
N ASN A 29 24.15 9.61 -7.33
CA ASN A 29 24.05 10.04 -8.72
C ASN A 29 23.09 11.22 -8.95
N GLY A 30 22.48 11.78 -7.91
CA GLY A 30 21.51 12.89 -8.01
C GLY A 30 20.22 12.53 -8.74
N GLN A 31 19.87 11.24 -8.84
CA GLN A 31 18.66 10.76 -9.54
C GLN A 31 17.44 10.71 -8.64
N GLU A 32 17.18 11.78 -7.90
CA GLU A 32 16.12 11.82 -6.89
C GLU A 32 14.71 11.55 -7.44
N ASN A 33 14.46 11.85 -8.71
CA ASN A 33 13.18 11.51 -9.34
C ASN A 33 12.92 10.00 -9.39
N MET A 34 13.98 9.18 -9.49
CA MET A 34 13.86 7.72 -9.44
C MET A 34 13.58 7.20 -8.02
N ALA A 35 13.81 8.01 -7.00
CA ALA A 35 13.55 7.64 -5.62
C ALA A 35 12.07 7.31 -5.38
N LEU A 36 11.13 7.94 -6.11
CA LEU A 36 9.70 7.60 -6.01
C LEU A 36 9.42 6.12 -6.32
N CYS A 37 10.17 5.51 -7.25
CA CYS A 37 10.01 4.08 -7.53
C CYS A 37 10.47 3.22 -6.35
N CYS A 38 11.55 3.65 -5.66
CA CYS A 38 12.04 3.00 -4.46
C CYS A 38 11.08 3.20 -3.30
N ASP A 39 10.57 4.42 -3.11
CA ASP A 39 9.58 4.72 -2.07
C ASP A 39 8.31 3.89 -2.24
N PHE A 40 7.82 3.74 -3.47
CA PHE A 40 6.64 2.92 -3.74
C PHE A 40 6.84 1.47 -3.30
N LEU A 41 8.02 0.90 -3.57
CA LEU A 41 8.35 -0.42 -3.07
C LEU A 41 8.48 -0.44 -1.54
N ALA A 42 9.12 0.57 -0.94
CA ALA A 42 9.26 0.69 0.51
C ALA A 42 7.89 0.77 1.21
N TRP A 43 6.96 1.58 0.67
CA TRP A 43 5.60 1.67 1.22
C TRP A 43 4.85 0.33 1.13
N ARG A 44 4.94 -0.39 0.02
CA ARG A 44 4.33 -1.73 -0.11
C ARG A 44 5.00 -2.75 0.83
N LEU A 45 6.31 -2.70 0.95
CA LEU A 45 7.08 -3.58 1.83
C LEU A 45 6.71 -3.35 3.30
N SER A 46 6.46 -2.10 3.72
CA SER A 46 6.03 -1.76 5.09
C SER A 46 4.67 -2.36 5.47
N LEU A 47 3.83 -2.72 4.48
CA LEU A 47 2.57 -3.42 4.74
C LEU A 47 2.78 -4.91 5.10
N CYS A 48 3.91 -5.47 4.70
CA CYS A 48 4.19 -6.91 4.82
C CYS A 48 5.32 -7.23 5.82
N ALA A 49 6.23 -6.29 6.06
CA ALA A 49 7.41 -6.46 6.89
C ALA A 49 7.63 -5.26 7.83
N GLU A 50 8.54 -5.40 8.80
CA GLU A 50 8.95 -4.31 9.68
C GLU A 50 10.04 -3.46 9.00
N VAL A 51 9.63 -2.77 7.96
CA VAL A 51 10.47 -1.85 7.18
C VAL A 51 9.82 -0.48 7.22
N GLU A 52 10.59 0.54 7.56
CA GLU A 52 10.14 1.93 7.52
C GLU A 52 10.63 2.57 6.22
N PRO A 53 9.76 3.21 5.43
CA PRO A 53 10.16 3.99 4.27
C PRO A 53 11.05 5.17 4.67
N GLU A 54 12.04 5.53 3.85
CA GLU A 54 12.87 6.73 4.09
C GLU A 54 12.04 8.02 4.15
N LEU A 55 11.04 8.13 3.30
CA LEU A 55 10.11 9.25 3.29
C LEU A 55 8.68 8.76 3.33
N THR A 56 7.86 9.49 4.07
CA THR A 56 6.40 9.35 4.00
C THR A 56 5.88 9.78 2.63
N LEU A 57 4.63 9.42 2.34
CA LEU A 57 3.95 9.88 1.12
C LEU A 57 3.91 11.40 1.01
N GLU A 58 3.61 12.09 2.10
CA GLU A 58 3.52 13.55 2.17
C GLU A 58 4.89 14.21 1.95
N GLU A 59 5.95 13.74 2.61
CA GLU A 59 7.31 14.25 2.46
C GLU A 59 7.81 14.10 1.01
N ARG A 60 7.53 12.94 0.38
CA ARG A 60 7.86 12.74 -1.04
C ARG A 60 7.07 13.67 -1.95
N ARG A 61 5.78 13.86 -1.68
CA ARG A 61 4.96 14.82 -2.44
C ARG A 61 5.50 16.23 -2.37
N GLU A 62 5.87 16.69 -1.17
CA GLU A 62 6.47 18.02 -0.99
C GLU A 62 7.80 18.16 -1.72
N ALA A 63 8.64 17.11 -1.71
CA ALA A 63 9.89 17.10 -2.47
C ALA A 63 9.65 17.23 -3.98
N LEU A 64 8.66 16.52 -4.53
CA LEU A 64 8.29 16.60 -5.96
C LEU A 64 7.70 17.98 -6.33
N LEU A 65 6.91 18.59 -5.44
CA LEU A 65 6.37 19.94 -5.65
C LEU A 65 7.49 20.98 -5.72
N ARG A 66 8.50 20.86 -4.87
CA ARG A 66 9.69 21.77 -4.92
C ARG A 66 10.46 21.65 -6.22
N GLN A 67 10.44 20.48 -6.87
CA GLN A 67 11.10 20.24 -8.16
C GLN A 67 10.28 20.72 -9.37
N HIS A 68 9.04 21.17 -9.17
CA HIS A 68 8.12 21.60 -10.24
C HIS A 68 7.89 20.54 -11.34
N ASN A 69 7.91 19.26 -10.99
CA ASN A 69 7.79 18.17 -11.95
C ASN A 69 6.40 17.53 -11.95
N ALA A 70 5.51 18.06 -12.78
CA ALA A 70 4.11 17.62 -12.86
C ALA A 70 3.96 16.13 -13.27
N SER A 71 4.85 15.61 -14.11
CA SER A 71 4.78 14.21 -14.55
C SER A 71 5.02 13.26 -13.39
N TRP A 72 5.96 13.55 -12.51
CA TRP A 72 6.22 12.76 -11.32
C TRP A 72 5.13 12.86 -10.27
N LEU A 73 4.43 13.99 -10.18
CA LEU A 73 3.24 14.12 -9.33
C LEU A 73 2.11 13.19 -9.79
N ASN A 74 1.95 12.96 -11.10
CA ASN A 74 0.97 12.00 -11.59
C ASN A 74 1.35 10.55 -11.20
N ILE A 75 2.64 10.21 -11.26
CA ILE A 75 3.13 8.91 -10.78
C ILE A 75 2.94 8.81 -9.27
N TRP A 76 3.23 9.86 -8.51
CA TRP A 76 2.97 9.89 -7.07
C TRP A 76 1.48 9.69 -6.76
N ASN A 77 0.56 10.36 -7.46
CA ASN A 77 -0.88 10.18 -7.29
C ASN A 77 -1.28 8.70 -7.48
N ALA A 78 -0.69 8.03 -8.49
CA ALA A 78 -0.98 6.64 -8.78
C ALA A 78 -0.45 5.70 -7.68
N THR A 79 0.79 5.89 -7.25
CA THR A 79 1.42 5.06 -6.21
C THR A 79 0.74 5.28 -4.85
N ALA A 80 0.39 6.53 -4.51
CA ALA A 80 -0.36 6.86 -3.31
C ALA A 80 -1.77 6.26 -3.32
N ALA A 81 -2.47 6.33 -4.47
CA ALA A 81 -3.79 5.73 -4.63
C ALA A 81 -3.75 4.22 -4.41
N TYR A 82 -2.78 3.54 -5.03
CA TYR A 82 -2.60 2.10 -4.86
C TYR A 82 -2.30 1.72 -3.41
N TYR A 83 -1.38 2.45 -2.77
CA TYR A 83 -1.01 2.22 -1.37
C TYR A 83 -2.19 2.39 -0.41
N HIS A 84 -2.95 3.50 -0.51
CA HIS A 84 -4.12 3.72 0.34
C HIS A 84 -5.24 2.72 0.05
N ALA A 85 -5.42 2.30 -1.21
CA ALA A 85 -6.36 1.24 -1.56
C ALA A 85 -5.99 -0.11 -0.90
N LEU A 86 -4.69 -0.48 -0.88
CA LEU A 86 -4.20 -1.68 -0.18
C LEU A 86 -4.42 -1.61 1.35
N ARG A 87 -4.37 -0.41 1.93
CA ARG A 87 -4.61 -0.19 3.35
C ARG A 87 -6.09 -0.17 3.73
N GLY A 88 -6.98 -0.10 2.74
CA GLY A 88 -8.42 0.08 3.00
C GLY A 88 -8.76 1.50 3.51
N GLU A 89 -8.07 2.52 3.02
CA GLU A 89 -8.22 3.94 3.36
C GLU A 89 -8.74 4.74 2.14
N PRO A 90 -9.98 4.46 1.64
CA PRO A 90 -10.49 5.07 0.42
C PRO A 90 -10.61 6.61 0.52
N GLU A 91 -10.78 7.15 1.72
CA GLU A 91 -10.86 8.59 1.99
C GLU A 91 -9.51 9.32 1.81
N ARG A 92 -8.39 8.59 1.76
CA ARG A 92 -7.03 9.13 1.56
C ARG A 92 -6.55 8.99 0.12
N ILE A 93 -7.32 8.35 -0.74
CA ILE A 93 -6.96 8.20 -2.15
C ILE A 93 -6.94 9.58 -2.82
N PRO A 94 -5.85 9.94 -3.53
CA PRO A 94 -5.77 11.21 -4.26
C PRO A 94 -6.96 11.41 -5.20
N GLU A 95 -7.47 12.64 -5.28
CA GLU A 95 -8.72 12.99 -5.97
C GLU A 95 -8.75 12.52 -7.43
N LEU A 96 -7.62 12.58 -8.12
CA LEU A 96 -7.48 12.10 -9.50
C LEU A 96 -7.96 10.65 -9.66
N PHE A 97 -7.59 9.78 -8.71
CA PHE A 97 -7.96 8.36 -8.70
C PHE A 97 -9.29 8.12 -8.00
N ALA A 98 -9.59 8.86 -6.93
CA ALA A 98 -10.86 8.74 -6.22
C ALA A 98 -12.06 9.07 -7.12
N GLN A 99 -11.89 9.99 -8.07
CA GLN A 99 -12.89 10.40 -9.06
C GLN A 99 -12.72 9.73 -10.43
N HIS A 100 -11.80 8.77 -10.58
CA HIS A 100 -11.55 8.02 -11.82
C HIS A 100 -11.30 8.91 -13.05
N ARG A 101 -10.51 9.97 -12.88
CA ARG A 101 -10.20 10.94 -13.94
C ARG A 101 -8.86 10.67 -14.64
N LEU A 102 -8.45 9.39 -14.79
CA LEU A 102 -7.21 9.03 -15.49
C LEU A 102 -7.16 9.52 -16.94
N SER A 103 -8.32 9.63 -17.61
CA SER A 103 -8.42 10.18 -18.96
C SER A 103 -8.03 11.67 -19.05
N ALA A 104 -8.04 12.39 -17.94
CA ALA A 104 -7.61 13.80 -17.88
C ALA A 104 -6.09 13.97 -17.81
N VAL A 105 -5.34 12.86 -17.65
CA VAL A 105 -3.89 12.87 -17.52
C VAL A 105 -3.24 12.28 -18.77
N ASN A 106 -2.24 12.97 -19.30
CA ASN A 106 -1.44 12.42 -20.39
C ASN A 106 -0.48 11.36 -19.84
N ILE A 107 -0.86 10.09 -19.98
CA ILE A 107 -0.05 8.95 -19.58
C ILE A 107 0.63 8.39 -20.83
N LEU A 108 1.95 8.28 -20.79
CA LEU A 108 2.70 7.62 -21.86
C LEU A 108 2.24 6.17 -22.03
N ALA A 109 2.11 5.73 -23.27
CA ALA A 109 1.58 4.41 -23.60
C ALA A 109 2.18 3.25 -22.78
N PRO A 110 3.50 3.18 -22.54
CA PRO A 110 4.09 2.12 -21.71
C PRO A 110 3.64 2.12 -20.24
N GLY A 111 3.23 3.26 -19.71
CA GLY A 111 2.75 3.37 -18.31
C GLY A 111 1.27 3.04 -18.14
N LYS A 112 0.49 3.02 -19.23
CA LYS A 112 -0.96 2.92 -19.15
C LYS A 112 -1.45 1.63 -18.49
N PRO A 113 -0.95 0.42 -18.81
CA PRO A 113 -1.45 -0.80 -18.16
C PRO A 113 -1.25 -0.79 -16.64
N MET A 114 -0.12 -0.27 -16.17
CA MET A 114 0.17 -0.18 -14.73
C MET A 114 -0.75 0.83 -14.03
N MET A 115 -1.00 1.99 -14.65
CA MET A 115 -1.91 3.00 -14.09
C MET A 115 -3.35 2.47 -14.01
N GLU A 116 -3.80 1.74 -15.02
CA GLU A 116 -5.12 1.11 -15.02
C GLU A 116 -5.23 -0.04 -14.01
N MET A 117 -4.16 -0.79 -13.78
CA MET A 117 -4.07 -1.80 -12.72
C MET A 117 -4.13 -1.15 -11.33
N PHE A 118 -3.50 0.01 -11.12
CA PHE A 118 -3.63 0.77 -9.87
C PHE A 118 -5.06 1.27 -9.67
N GLU A 119 -5.71 1.75 -10.72
CA GLU A 119 -7.11 2.17 -10.66
C GLU A 119 -8.06 1.00 -10.35
N ASN A 120 -7.77 -0.21 -10.83
CA ASN A 120 -8.51 -1.41 -10.42
C ASN A 120 -8.47 -1.62 -8.91
N GLN A 121 -7.31 -1.41 -8.27
CA GLN A 121 -7.20 -1.52 -6.82
C GLN A 121 -8.06 -0.47 -6.10
N VAL A 122 -8.15 0.73 -6.66
CA VAL A 122 -9.05 1.78 -6.14
C VAL A 122 -10.51 1.36 -6.28
N TYR A 123 -10.93 0.83 -7.44
CA TYR A 123 -12.29 0.31 -7.61
C TYR A 123 -12.62 -0.80 -6.61
N LEU A 124 -11.66 -1.71 -6.35
CA LEU A 124 -11.85 -2.76 -5.34
C LEU A 124 -12.03 -2.20 -3.93
N ALA A 125 -11.22 -1.19 -3.56
CA ALA A 125 -11.31 -0.53 -2.26
C ALA A 125 -12.64 0.23 -2.08
N GLN A 126 -13.20 0.77 -3.16
CA GLN A 126 -14.49 1.46 -3.19
C GLN A 126 -15.70 0.51 -3.36
N GLY A 127 -15.47 -0.81 -3.51
CA GLY A 127 -16.54 -1.79 -3.74
C GLY A 127 -17.11 -1.80 -5.16
N ALA A 128 -16.50 -1.08 -6.10
CA ALA A 128 -16.96 -0.97 -7.49
C ALA A 128 -16.50 -2.17 -8.36
N CYS A 129 -16.69 -3.39 -7.87
CA CYS A 129 -16.21 -4.64 -8.48
C CYS A 129 -16.65 -4.83 -9.95
N ALA A 130 -17.86 -4.40 -10.30
CA ALA A 130 -18.35 -4.49 -11.68
C ALA A 130 -17.50 -3.68 -12.67
N LYS A 131 -16.89 -2.57 -12.23
CA LYS A 131 -15.99 -1.77 -13.07
C LYS A 131 -14.68 -2.51 -13.35
N VAL A 132 -14.13 -3.22 -12.35
CA VAL A 132 -12.93 -4.05 -12.53
C VAL A 132 -13.19 -5.14 -13.56
N VAL A 133 -14.30 -5.86 -13.43
CA VAL A 133 -14.69 -6.93 -14.37
C VAL A 133 -14.89 -6.38 -15.77
N GLY A 134 -15.64 -5.28 -15.93
CA GLY A 134 -15.99 -4.73 -17.24
C GLY A 134 -14.81 -4.22 -18.06
N ARG A 135 -13.66 -3.94 -17.43
CA ARG A 135 -12.45 -3.44 -18.11
C ARG A 135 -11.32 -4.47 -18.22
N SER A 136 -11.48 -5.63 -17.58
CA SER A 136 -10.41 -6.62 -17.44
C SER A 136 -9.91 -7.18 -18.77
N GLU A 137 -10.80 -7.50 -19.70
CA GLU A 137 -10.44 -8.06 -21.00
C GLU A 137 -9.56 -7.10 -21.81
N GLY A 138 -9.97 -5.85 -21.94
CA GLY A 138 -9.21 -4.84 -22.67
C GLY A 138 -7.85 -4.55 -22.04
N LEU A 139 -7.79 -4.55 -20.68
CA LEU A 139 -6.54 -4.33 -19.97
C LEU A 139 -5.60 -5.53 -20.10
N LEU A 140 -6.10 -6.76 -20.05
CA LEU A 140 -5.31 -7.98 -20.29
C LEU A 140 -4.76 -8.02 -21.72
N ALA A 141 -5.57 -7.69 -22.74
CA ALA A 141 -5.12 -7.59 -24.12
C ALA A 141 -4.01 -6.54 -24.30
N MET A 142 -4.12 -5.40 -23.60
CA MET A 142 -3.06 -4.38 -23.59
C MET A 142 -1.77 -4.91 -22.94
N CYS A 143 -1.87 -5.62 -21.83
CA CYS A 143 -0.71 -6.24 -21.15
C CYS A 143 -0.04 -7.28 -22.06
N GLU A 144 -0.80 -8.09 -22.76
CA GLU A 144 -0.29 -9.09 -23.70
C GLU A 144 0.46 -8.44 -24.86
N GLY A 145 -0.11 -7.41 -25.49
CA GLY A 145 0.54 -6.68 -26.57
C GLY A 145 1.83 -5.97 -26.19
N MET A 146 2.02 -5.69 -24.88
CA MET A 146 3.21 -5.05 -24.34
C MET A 146 4.14 -6.02 -23.59
N HIS A 147 3.82 -7.30 -23.53
CA HIS A 147 4.56 -8.32 -22.76
C HIS A 147 4.67 -8.00 -21.25
N TYR A 148 3.64 -7.42 -20.64
CA TYR A 148 3.61 -7.02 -19.23
C TYR A 148 3.01 -8.12 -18.35
N ALA A 149 3.69 -9.28 -18.30
CA ALA A 149 3.21 -10.47 -17.60
C ALA A 149 2.88 -10.23 -16.12
N LEU A 150 3.71 -9.49 -15.39
CA LEU A 150 3.46 -9.18 -13.98
C LEU A 150 2.20 -8.31 -13.78
N VAL A 151 1.99 -7.31 -14.64
CA VAL A 151 0.79 -6.46 -14.59
C VAL A 151 -0.44 -7.30 -14.94
N ALA A 152 -0.36 -8.17 -15.95
CA ALA A 152 -1.44 -9.09 -16.31
C ALA A 152 -1.81 -10.02 -15.15
N LEU A 153 -0.80 -10.52 -14.41
CA LEU A 153 -1.03 -11.34 -13.21
C LEU A 153 -1.81 -10.57 -12.14
N HIS A 154 -1.42 -9.31 -11.84
CA HIS A 154 -2.18 -8.45 -10.91
C HIS A 154 -3.62 -8.26 -11.40
N VAL A 155 -3.83 -7.97 -12.68
CA VAL A 155 -5.16 -7.77 -13.25
C VAL A 155 -6.04 -9.01 -13.12
N ARG A 156 -5.50 -10.22 -13.40
CA ARG A 156 -6.23 -11.48 -13.22
C ARG A 156 -6.65 -11.68 -11.77
N VAL A 157 -5.73 -11.47 -10.84
CA VAL A 157 -5.97 -11.60 -9.40
C VAL A 157 -7.03 -10.59 -8.92
N GLN A 158 -6.92 -9.32 -9.31
CA GLN A 158 -7.90 -8.29 -9.00
C GLN A 158 -9.29 -8.63 -9.56
N THR A 159 -9.34 -9.14 -10.80
CA THR A 159 -10.59 -9.54 -11.44
C THR A 159 -11.20 -10.77 -10.77
N ALA A 160 -10.39 -11.76 -10.36
CA ALA A 160 -10.87 -12.90 -9.58
C ALA A 160 -11.50 -12.46 -8.25
N ALA A 161 -10.84 -11.56 -7.51
CA ALA A 161 -11.37 -10.98 -6.28
C ALA A 161 -12.66 -10.18 -6.51
N ALA A 162 -12.77 -9.47 -7.66
CA ALA A 162 -13.97 -8.75 -8.03
C ALA A 162 -15.14 -9.69 -8.35
N TYR A 163 -14.91 -10.76 -9.12
CA TYR A 163 -15.92 -11.77 -9.40
C TYR A 163 -16.41 -12.47 -8.13
N GLU A 164 -15.51 -12.82 -7.22
CA GLU A 164 -15.89 -13.43 -5.93
C GLU A 164 -16.84 -12.53 -5.16
N ARG A 165 -16.53 -11.23 -5.03
CA ARG A 165 -17.39 -10.25 -4.35
C ARG A 165 -18.73 -10.02 -5.04
N LEU A 166 -18.82 -10.30 -6.34
CA LEU A 166 -20.07 -10.24 -7.13
C LEU A 166 -20.86 -11.54 -7.08
N GLY A 167 -20.41 -12.57 -6.34
CA GLY A 167 -21.03 -13.88 -6.27
C GLY A 167 -20.86 -14.75 -7.54
N LYS A 168 -19.96 -14.37 -8.44
CA LYS A 168 -19.62 -15.11 -9.65
C LYS A 168 -18.47 -16.08 -9.39
N HIS A 169 -18.72 -17.06 -8.55
CA HIS A 169 -17.69 -17.95 -7.98
C HIS A 169 -17.01 -18.84 -9.05
N THR A 170 -17.72 -19.23 -10.10
CA THR A 170 -17.16 -20.05 -11.20
C THR A 170 -16.11 -19.29 -11.98
N GLU A 171 -16.42 -18.07 -12.39
CA GLU A 171 -15.52 -17.16 -13.12
C GLU A 171 -14.33 -16.75 -12.24
N ALA A 172 -14.60 -16.44 -10.97
CA ALA A 172 -13.58 -16.12 -9.99
C ALA A 172 -12.55 -17.22 -9.85
N ARG A 173 -13.01 -18.47 -9.70
CA ARG A 173 -12.14 -19.66 -9.57
C ARG A 173 -11.35 -19.94 -10.85
N ALA A 174 -11.96 -19.81 -12.02
CA ALA A 174 -11.25 -20.02 -13.29
C ALA A 174 -10.09 -19.05 -13.44
N LEU A 175 -10.30 -17.75 -13.15
CA LEU A 175 -9.25 -16.73 -13.20
C LEU A 175 -8.19 -16.93 -12.12
N LEU A 176 -8.58 -17.32 -10.89
CA LEU A 176 -7.60 -17.60 -9.83
C LEU A 176 -6.67 -18.74 -10.24
N ARG A 177 -7.20 -19.85 -10.78
CA ARG A 177 -6.38 -20.99 -11.23
C ARG A 177 -5.42 -20.60 -12.34
N GLN A 178 -5.88 -19.80 -13.30
CA GLN A 178 -4.99 -19.28 -14.33
C GLN A 178 -3.90 -18.41 -13.72
N ALA A 179 -4.24 -17.49 -12.81
CA ALA A 179 -3.27 -16.64 -12.13
C ALA A 179 -2.25 -17.45 -11.32
N LEU A 180 -2.69 -18.51 -10.61
CA LEU A 180 -1.79 -19.41 -9.89
C LEU A 180 -0.81 -20.11 -10.84
N SER A 181 -1.31 -20.65 -11.97
CA SER A 181 -0.47 -21.25 -13.01
C SER A 181 0.55 -20.28 -13.60
N ASP A 182 0.17 -19.02 -13.79
CA ASP A 182 1.06 -17.97 -14.32
C ASP A 182 2.13 -17.53 -13.30
N GLY A 183 1.79 -17.54 -12.01
CA GLY A 183 2.68 -17.10 -10.93
C GLY A 183 3.63 -18.16 -10.42
N GLU A 184 3.29 -19.45 -10.57
CA GLU A 184 4.02 -20.58 -9.98
C GLU A 184 5.46 -20.72 -10.51
N PRO A 185 5.76 -20.60 -11.82
CA PRO A 185 7.12 -20.80 -12.32
C PRO A 185 8.14 -19.82 -11.72
N ASP A 186 7.71 -18.62 -11.40
CA ASP A 186 8.54 -17.56 -10.83
C ASP A 186 8.37 -17.40 -9.30
N GLY A 187 7.47 -18.13 -8.68
CA GLY A 187 7.14 -18.05 -7.26
C GLY A 187 6.55 -16.69 -6.88
N LEU A 188 5.70 -16.11 -7.73
CA LEU A 188 5.12 -14.78 -7.54
C LEU A 188 3.93 -14.85 -6.57
N VAL A 189 4.11 -14.37 -5.35
CA VAL A 189 3.08 -14.41 -4.30
C VAL A 189 2.40 -13.07 -4.06
N MET A 190 3.10 -11.93 -4.28
CA MET A 190 2.59 -10.63 -3.86
C MET A 190 1.31 -10.16 -4.56
N PRO A 191 1.07 -10.41 -5.85
CA PRO A 191 -0.21 -10.10 -6.47
C PRO A 191 -1.41 -10.69 -5.70
N PHE A 192 -1.25 -11.90 -5.18
CA PHE A 192 -2.27 -12.60 -4.38
C PHE A 192 -2.35 -12.06 -2.95
N VAL A 193 -1.20 -11.83 -2.29
CA VAL A 193 -1.11 -11.30 -0.92
C VAL A 193 -1.74 -9.91 -0.82
N GLU A 194 -1.51 -9.04 -1.80
CA GLU A 194 -2.10 -7.68 -1.84
C GLU A 194 -3.62 -7.71 -2.00
N ASN A 195 -4.18 -8.79 -2.55
CA ASN A 195 -5.62 -8.99 -2.73
C ASN A 195 -6.20 -10.10 -1.84
N TYR A 196 -5.45 -10.57 -0.84
CA TYR A 196 -5.73 -11.75 -0.05
C TYR A 196 -7.15 -11.79 0.52
N ASP A 197 -7.62 -10.68 1.11
CA ASP A 197 -8.96 -10.60 1.71
C ASP A 197 -10.09 -10.96 0.74
N GLY A 198 -9.93 -10.62 -0.54
CA GLY A 198 -10.89 -10.98 -1.60
C GLY A 198 -10.74 -12.40 -2.13
N LEU A 199 -9.63 -13.08 -1.81
CA LEU A 199 -9.32 -14.40 -2.35
C LEU A 199 -9.47 -15.54 -1.34
N VAL A 200 -9.63 -15.24 -0.03
CA VAL A 200 -9.71 -16.25 1.04
C VAL A 200 -10.72 -17.36 0.73
N PRO A 201 -11.98 -17.07 0.31
CA PRO A 201 -12.96 -18.11 0.03
C PRO A 201 -12.57 -19.00 -1.16
N LEU A 202 -11.86 -18.44 -2.13
CA LEU A 202 -11.39 -19.16 -3.33
C LEU A 202 -10.20 -20.05 -3.00
N LEU A 203 -9.18 -19.50 -2.31
CA LEU A 203 -7.97 -20.24 -1.92
C LEU A 203 -8.28 -21.42 -1.00
N ALA A 204 -9.29 -21.31 -0.13
CA ALA A 204 -9.73 -22.38 0.74
C ALA A 204 -10.30 -23.60 -0.01
N GLN A 205 -10.66 -23.46 -1.28
CA GLN A 205 -11.24 -24.51 -2.12
C GLN A 205 -10.24 -25.10 -3.13
N GLU A 206 -9.03 -24.55 -3.21
CA GLU A 206 -7.99 -25.04 -4.13
C GLU A 206 -7.14 -26.14 -3.49
N ILE A 207 -6.55 -26.98 -4.34
CA ILE A 207 -5.60 -28.01 -3.90
C ILE A 207 -4.35 -27.31 -3.38
N ARG A 208 -3.91 -27.69 -2.19
CA ARG A 208 -2.72 -27.13 -1.55
C ARG A 208 -1.47 -27.37 -2.40
N SER A 209 -0.67 -26.32 -2.54
CA SER A 209 0.66 -26.33 -3.17
C SER A 209 1.57 -25.40 -2.39
N ASP A 210 2.88 -25.49 -2.58
CA ASP A 210 3.86 -24.64 -1.91
C ASP A 210 3.57 -23.14 -2.18
N LEU A 211 3.12 -22.80 -3.40
CA LEU A 211 2.73 -21.44 -3.75
C LEU A 211 1.51 -20.98 -2.93
N ILE A 212 0.45 -21.81 -2.87
CA ILE A 212 -0.78 -21.48 -2.12
C ILE A 212 -0.47 -21.36 -0.63
N ASP A 213 0.32 -22.29 -0.08
CA ASP A 213 0.72 -22.26 1.33
C ASP A 213 1.48 -20.97 1.66
N ARG A 214 2.37 -20.55 0.78
CA ARG A 214 3.11 -19.29 0.94
C ARG A 214 2.21 -18.06 0.81
N ILE A 215 1.26 -18.06 -0.14
CA ILE A 215 0.27 -16.98 -0.28
C ILE A 215 -0.57 -16.87 0.99
N VAL A 216 -1.05 -17.98 1.55
CA VAL A 216 -1.86 -17.99 2.77
C VAL A 216 -1.04 -17.49 3.97
N GLU A 217 0.17 -17.99 4.16
CA GLU A 217 1.05 -17.56 5.25
C GLU A 217 1.27 -16.04 5.23
N LEU A 218 1.71 -15.51 4.09
CA LEU A 218 2.01 -14.09 3.94
C LEU A 218 0.74 -13.22 3.95
N GLY A 219 -0.35 -13.72 3.38
CA GLY A 219 -1.64 -13.04 3.37
C GLY A 219 -2.21 -12.88 4.78
N GLU A 220 -2.21 -13.91 5.58
CA GLU A 220 -2.65 -13.82 6.99
C GLU A 220 -1.74 -12.90 7.81
N ALA A 221 -0.43 -12.99 7.63
CA ALA A 221 0.51 -12.08 8.30
C ALA A 221 0.25 -10.61 7.92
N SER A 222 0.05 -10.31 6.63
CA SER A 222 -0.29 -8.97 6.13
C SER A 222 -1.63 -8.49 6.68
N ARG A 223 -2.65 -9.35 6.67
CA ARG A 223 -3.98 -9.05 7.24
C ARG A 223 -3.92 -8.70 8.73
N GLN A 224 -3.20 -9.51 9.52
CA GLN A 224 -3.02 -9.23 10.95
C GLN A 224 -2.28 -7.91 11.17
N ARG A 225 -1.28 -7.59 10.34
CA ARG A 225 -0.55 -6.32 10.39
C ARG A 225 -1.47 -5.15 10.05
N LYS A 226 -2.27 -5.26 9.00
CA LYS A 226 -3.29 -4.25 8.64
C LYS A 226 -4.24 -4.00 9.82
N MET A 227 -4.77 -5.06 10.44
CA MET A 227 -5.68 -4.93 11.59
C MET A 227 -5.03 -4.21 12.78
N ARG A 228 -3.74 -4.47 13.06
CA ARG A 228 -3.01 -3.73 14.10
C ARG A 228 -2.77 -2.26 13.76
N ASN A 229 -2.72 -1.93 12.47
CA ASN A 229 -2.41 -0.60 11.95
C ASN A 229 -3.66 0.18 11.50
N VAL A 230 -4.86 -0.40 11.64
CA VAL A 230 -6.11 0.33 11.35
C VAL A 230 -6.15 1.59 12.19
N ARG A 231 -6.22 2.73 11.50
CA ARG A 231 -6.39 4.02 12.15
C ARG A 231 -7.87 4.20 12.49
N PRO A 232 -8.21 4.37 13.77
CA PRO A 232 -9.58 4.71 14.14
C PRO A 232 -10.03 5.99 13.43
N ARG A 233 -11.28 6.04 13.00
CA ARG A 233 -11.87 7.21 12.31
C ARG A 233 -11.68 8.51 13.09
N ALA A 234 -11.71 8.42 14.42
CA ALA A 234 -11.46 9.55 15.32
C ALA A 234 -10.03 10.13 15.21
N LEU A 235 -9.08 9.38 14.64
CA LEU A 235 -7.68 9.79 14.45
C LEU A 235 -7.36 10.10 12.99
N SER A 236 -8.34 10.18 12.10
CA SER A 236 -8.15 10.42 10.65
C SER A 236 -7.50 11.79 10.35
N ALA A 237 -7.66 12.78 11.23
CA ALA A 237 -7.06 14.11 11.10
C ALA A 237 -5.52 14.14 11.31
N LEU A 238 -4.93 13.07 11.81
CA LEU A 238 -3.49 12.98 12.02
C LEU A 238 -2.76 12.62 10.73
N THR A 239 -1.54 13.13 10.56
CA THR A 239 -0.60 12.63 9.54
C THR A 239 -0.11 11.23 9.90
N GLU A 240 0.57 10.53 8.99
CA GLU A 240 1.18 9.22 9.28
C GLU A 240 2.14 9.32 10.46
N ARG A 241 3.01 10.34 10.44
CA ARG A 241 4.01 10.56 11.49
C ARG A 241 3.39 10.85 12.86
N GLU A 242 2.32 11.64 12.89
CA GLU A 242 1.57 11.90 14.12
C GLU A 242 0.89 10.63 14.64
N PHE A 243 0.29 9.83 13.74
CA PHE A 243 -0.34 8.57 14.13
C PHE A 243 0.67 7.55 14.66
N GLU A 244 1.85 7.46 14.06
CA GLU A 244 2.95 6.64 14.52
C GLU A 244 3.39 7.03 15.95
N ILE A 245 3.55 8.33 16.20
CA ILE A 245 3.86 8.85 17.55
C ILE A 245 2.74 8.46 18.53
N VAL A 246 1.47 8.59 18.15
CA VAL A 246 0.32 8.18 18.98
C VAL A 246 0.41 6.69 19.35
N ARG A 247 0.76 5.83 18.40
CA ARG A 247 0.92 4.39 18.66
C ARG A 247 2.04 4.10 19.67
N LEU A 248 3.17 4.80 19.55
CA LEU A 248 4.28 4.66 20.50
C LEU A 248 3.91 5.21 21.88
N MET A 249 3.15 6.31 21.95
CA MET A 249 2.61 6.83 23.19
C MET A 249 1.67 5.84 23.87
N ALA A 250 0.86 5.11 23.11
CA ALA A 250 -0.04 4.05 23.61
C ALA A 250 0.73 2.86 24.18
N GLN A 251 1.91 2.57 23.63
CA GLN A 251 2.86 1.58 24.17
C GLN A 251 3.59 2.07 25.46
N ARG A 252 3.21 3.25 25.96
CA ARG A 252 3.77 3.91 27.15
C ARG A 252 5.22 4.37 27.02
N LEU A 253 5.75 4.49 25.80
CA LEU A 253 7.07 5.04 25.58
C LEU A 253 7.12 6.52 26.02
N SER A 254 8.25 6.93 26.56
CA SER A 254 8.56 8.33 26.85
C SER A 254 8.91 9.10 25.58
N ASN A 255 8.83 10.43 25.59
CA ASN A 255 9.21 11.25 24.44
C ASN A 255 10.66 11.01 23.99
N ARG A 256 11.55 10.67 24.91
CA ARG A 256 12.94 10.34 24.62
C ARG A 256 13.03 8.99 23.86
N GLU A 257 12.35 7.94 24.33
CA GLU A 257 12.32 6.63 23.67
C GLU A 257 11.66 6.71 22.28
N ILE A 258 10.60 7.52 22.15
CA ILE A 258 9.97 7.81 20.86
C ILE A 258 10.96 8.53 19.93
N ALA A 259 11.68 9.52 20.43
CA ALA A 259 12.68 10.25 19.66
C ALA A 259 13.81 9.34 19.17
N GLU A 260 14.35 8.48 20.03
CA GLU A 260 15.37 7.49 19.69
C GLU A 260 14.85 6.53 18.59
N ARG A 261 13.62 6.02 18.75
CA ARG A 261 13.02 5.05 17.82
C ARG A 261 12.68 5.66 16.44
N LEU A 262 12.32 6.94 16.40
CA LEU A 262 11.92 7.64 15.19
C LEU A 262 13.04 8.52 14.58
N PHE A 263 14.26 8.43 15.12
CA PHE A 263 15.41 9.24 14.70
C PHE A 263 15.11 10.75 14.73
N LEU A 264 14.36 11.19 15.77
CA LEU A 264 13.99 12.58 16.02
C LEU A 264 14.70 13.13 17.25
N THR A 265 14.61 14.45 17.45
CA THR A 265 14.96 15.06 18.73
C THR A 265 13.78 14.96 19.71
N GLU A 266 14.04 14.89 21.01
CA GLU A 266 12.97 14.92 22.01
C GLU A 266 12.12 16.19 21.93
N GLY A 267 12.72 17.31 21.53
CA GLY A 267 12.01 18.58 21.27
C GLY A 267 11.02 18.45 20.13
N SER A 268 11.41 17.80 19.03
CA SER A 268 10.51 17.53 17.90
C SER A 268 9.33 16.65 18.30
N VAL A 269 9.58 15.59 19.09
CA VAL A 269 8.50 14.72 19.60
C VAL A 269 7.53 15.52 20.48
N LYS A 270 8.03 16.37 21.38
CA LYS A 270 7.18 17.25 22.20
C LYS A 270 6.30 18.18 21.34
N GLN A 271 6.84 18.69 20.25
CA GLN A 271 6.09 19.52 19.31
C GLN A 271 4.99 18.73 18.61
N TYR A 272 5.31 17.52 18.09
CA TYR A 272 4.30 16.63 17.52
C TYR A 272 3.19 16.28 18.51
N VAL A 273 3.53 15.91 19.74
CA VAL A 273 2.56 15.61 20.78
C VAL A 273 1.61 16.78 21.05
N LYS A 274 2.14 18.01 21.06
CA LYS A 274 1.31 19.22 21.17
C LYS A 274 0.36 19.39 19.99
N GLN A 275 0.85 19.19 18.76
CA GLN A 275 0.03 19.26 17.54
C GLN A 275 -1.06 18.19 17.52
N ILE A 276 -0.72 16.94 17.91
CA ILE A 276 -1.66 15.82 18.00
C ILE A 276 -2.83 16.17 18.93
N TYR A 277 -2.55 16.60 20.15
CA TYR A 277 -3.60 16.98 21.09
C TYR A 277 -4.45 18.14 20.58
N SER A 278 -3.84 19.12 19.91
CA SER A 278 -4.57 20.24 19.29
C SER A 278 -5.49 19.76 18.18
N LYS A 279 -5.01 18.92 17.26
CA LYS A 279 -5.82 18.38 16.13
C LYS A 279 -6.97 17.50 16.59
N LEU A 280 -6.79 16.77 17.69
CA LEU A 280 -7.80 15.89 18.27
C LEU A 280 -8.71 16.60 19.27
N HIS A 281 -8.52 17.90 19.49
CA HIS A 281 -9.27 18.70 20.47
C HIS A 281 -9.26 18.06 21.87
N ILE A 282 -8.09 17.52 22.29
CA ILE A 282 -7.90 16.88 23.59
C ILE A 282 -7.29 17.87 24.57
N ASP A 283 -8.08 18.34 25.54
CA ASP A 283 -7.68 19.24 26.59
C ASP A 283 -7.62 18.54 27.96
N GLY A 284 -6.88 19.14 28.89
CA GLY A 284 -6.73 18.66 30.26
C GLY A 284 -5.26 18.48 30.67
N ASP A 285 -5.05 17.85 31.83
CA ASP A 285 -3.73 17.47 32.32
C ASP A 285 -3.14 16.28 31.52
N THR A 286 -1.87 16.00 31.70
CA THR A 286 -1.15 14.93 30.97
C THR A 286 -1.81 13.56 31.12
N ARG A 287 -2.36 13.25 32.30
CA ARG A 287 -3.00 11.96 32.58
C ARG A 287 -4.34 11.85 31.85
N THR A 288 -5.14 12.89 31.88
CA THR A 288 -6.42 12.98 31.19
C THR A 288 -6.21 12.93 29.67
N LYS A 289 -5.23 13.66 29.13
CA LYS A 289 -4.90 13.64 27.70
C LYS A 289 -4.49 12.24 27.22
N ARG A 290 -3.62 11.54 27.94
CA ARG A 290 -3.21 10.18 27.59
C ARG A 290 -4.39 9.19 27.66
N ARG A 291 -5.25 9.30 28.65
CA ARG A 291 -6.44 8.44 28.76
C ARG A 291 -7.35 8.63 27.56
N ARG A 292 -7.72 9.88 27.23
CA ARG A 292 -8.56 10.20 26.07
C ARG A 292 -7.97 9.73 24.76
N LEU A 293 -6.67 9.85 24.58
CA LEU A 293 -5.96 9.38 23.41
C LEU A 293 -6.07 7.84 23.25
N ASN A 294 -5.92 7.10 24.36
CA ASN A 294 -6.10 5.65 24.36
C ASN A 294 -7.55 5.25 24.07
N GLU A 295 -8.53 5.95 24.64
CA GLU A 295 -9.96 5.73 24.34
C GLU A 295 -10.25 5.92 22.84
N LEU A 296 -9.64 6.91 22.18
CA LEU A 296 -9.77 7.13 20.74
C LEU A 296 -9.06 6.04 19.90
N LEU A 297 -7.96 5.47 20.40
CA LEU A 297 -7.27 4.35 19.74
C LEU A 297 -8.06 3.03 19.88
N GLU A 298 -8.76 2.83 21.00
CA GLU A 298 -9.53 1.62 21.28
C GLU A 298 -10.94 1.70 20.67
N ALA A 299 -11.43 2.89 20.32
CA ALA A 299 -12.71 3.07 19.63
C ALA A 299 -12.67 2.34 18.28
N LYS A 300 -13.34 1.20 18.18
CA LYS A 300 -13.47 0.42 16.95
C LYS A 300 -14.02 1.29 15.82
N ALA A 301 -13.39 1.16 14.64
CA ALA A 301 -13.83 1.76 13.39
C ALA A 301 -15.27 1.36 13.03
#